data_4d0770e4a88cd55378681737b729b5b0
#
_entry.id   4d0770e4a88cd55378681737b729b5b0
#
_cell.length_a   1.000
_cell.length_b   1.000
_cell.length_c   1.000
_cell.angle_alpha   90.00
_cell.angle_beta   90.00
_cell.angle_gamma   90.00
#
_symmetry.space_group_name_H-M   'P 1'
#
loop_
_entity.id
_entity.type
_entity.pdbx_description
1 polymer ?
#
loop_
_entity_poly.entity_id
_entity_poly.type
_entity_poly.pdbx_seq_one_letter_code
_entity_poly.pdbx_strand_id
1 'polypeptide(L)'
;MFKEDNFFKNYFISSSKYNKNLKKAKKIFNSFLIDLKNNQIPLLDSYEKNYEFDFSMATVRKFSKYKNIVIIGMGGSILGTKSIYSFLEKKIKKKVFFFDNLDPNLHAQCSKIKNIKNSCFVVISKSGNTLETITNLSIIFSSSLIRNKLIIVTEIKDSALSFIADKFGAEVIEHNNFIGGRYSVLSEAGMLPAMLMNLKIERFKNIEKFLKNKFFVYSLLKNIAGIYTLYKQGFTNSVILNYDSKLNDLGFWYQQLVGESLSKNGEEITPVISPVPKDHH
;
A
#
# COMPACT_ATOMS: atom_id res chain seq x y z
N MET A 1 0.05 11.48 -21.21
CA MET A 1 -0.77 10.88 -22.28
C MET A 1 -0.55 9.37 -22.20
N PHE A 2 -1.54 8.58 -21.79
CA PHE A 2 -1.43 7.13 -21.73
C PHE A 2 -1.56 6.60 -23.16
N LYS A 3 -0.47 6.09 -23.74
CA LYS A 3 -0.55 5.25 -24.93
C LYS A 3 -0.78 3.82 -24.46
N GLU A 4 -1.85 3.23 -24.90
CA GLU A 4 -2.18 1.84 -24.67
C GLU A 4 -2.17 1.12 -26.02
N ASP A 5 -1.20 0.27 -26.24
CA ASP A 5 -1.17 -0.66 -27.36
C ASP A 5 -1.80 -1.98 -26.89
N ASN A 6 -3.08 -2.19 -27.21
CA ASN A 6 -3.78 -3.42 -26.90
C ASN A 6 -3.45 -4.49 -27.93
N PHE A 7 -2.42 -5.28 -27.66
CA PHE A 7 -2.10 -6.48 -28.45
C PHE A 7 -3.08 -7.63 -28.25
N PHE A 8 -4.03 -7.53 -27.31
CA PHE A 8 -5.01 -8.58 -27.04
C PHE A 8 -5.84 -9.02 -28.25
N LYS A 9 -6.01 -8.16 -29.26
CA LYS A 9 -6.87 -8.47 -30.41
C LYS A 9 -6.26 -9.42 -31.44
N ASN A 10 -4.94 -9.59 -31.48
CA ASN A 10 -4.31 -10.12 -32.69
C ASN A 10 -3.84 -11.58 -32.61
N TYR A 11 -3.62 -12.17 -31.40
CA TYR A 11 -2.90 -13.45 -31.36
C TYR A 11 -3.54 -14.56 -30.48
N PHE A 12 -4.31 -14.24 -29.44
CA PHE A 12 -4.71 -15.26 -28.46
C PHE A 12 -6.17 -15.21 -28.03
N ILE A 13 -6.95 -14.20 -28.42
CA ILE A 13 -8.29 -13.98 -27.91
C ILE A 13 -9.33 -13.94 -29.03
N SER A 14 -10.31 -14.84 -28.95
CA SER A 14 -11.53 -14.76 -29.77
C SER A 14 -12.25 -13.42 -29.53
N SER A 15 -12.44 -12.63 -30.60
CA SER A 15 -13.12 -11.33 -30.53
C SER A 15 -14.52 -11.43 -29.90
N SER A 16 -15.22 -12.54 -30.13
CA SER A 16 -16.55 -12.80 -29.54
C SER A 16 -16.47 -12.94 -28.01
N LYS A 17 -15.55 -13.81 -27.50
CA LYS A 17 -15.35 -14.00 -26.05
C LYS A 17 -14.92 -12.74 -25.36
N TYR A 18 -13.95 -12.01 -25.94
CA TYR A 18 -13.49 -10.74 -25.44
C TYR A 18 -14.61 -9.69 -25.34
N ASN A 19 -15.40 -9.50 -26.39
CA ASN A 19 -16.51 -8.55 -26.42
C ASN A 19 -17.59 -8.90 -25.38
N LYS A 20 -17.87 -10.20 -25.19
CA LYS A 20 -18.78 -10.68 -24.13
C LYS A 20 -18.24 -10.27 -22.74
N ASN A 21 -16.97 -10.51 -22.47
CA ASN A 21 -16.33 -10.17 -21.20
C ASN A 21 -16.22 -8.64 -21.00
N LEU A 22 -15.99 -7.86 -22.06
CA LEU A 22 -16.00 -6.41 -21.98
C LEU A 22 -17.40 -5.86 -21.62
N LYS A 23 -18.48 -6.43 -22.19
CA LYS A 23 -19.84 -6.09 -21.77
C LYS A 23 -20.10 -6.43 -20.30
N LYS A 24 -19.62 -7.58 -19.83
CA LYS A 24 -19.72 -8.00 -18.42
C LYS A 24 -18.94 -7.03 -17.50
N ALA A 25 -17.70 -6.68 -17.86
CA ALA A 25 -16.89 -5.75 -17.09
C ALA A 25 -17.57 -4.37 -16.99
N LYS A 26 -18.15 -3.86 -18.08
CA LYS A 26 -18.93 -2.61 -18.05
C LYS A 26 -20.11 -2.66 -17.10
N LYS A 27 -20.87 -3.76 -17.10
CA LYS A 27 -22.01 -3.94 -16.19
C LYS A 27 -21.56 -3.96 -14.72
N ILE A 28 -20.51 -4.71 -14.39
CA ILE A 28 -19.95 -4.77 -13.04
C ILE A 28 -19.44 -3.40 -12.60
N PHE A 29 -18.74 -2.68 -13.49
CA PHE A 29 -18.24 -1.35 -13.19
C PHE A 29 -19.36 -0.35 -12.89
N ASN A 30 -20.46 -0.39 -13.64
CA ASN A 30 -21.63 0.45 -13.36
C ASN A 30 -22.24 0.14 -11.99
N SER A 31 -22.36 -1.16 -11.61
CA SER A 31 -22.80 -1.54 -10.27
C SER A 31 -21.85 -1.02 -9.20
N PHE A 32 -20.55 -1.18 -9.40
CA PHE A 32 -19.51 -0.66 -8.50
C PHE A 32 -19.64 0.87 -8.30
N LEU A 33 -19.92 1.63 -9.35
CA LEU A 33 -20.12 3.09 -9.23
C LEU A 33 -21.37 3.44 -8.42
N ILE A 34 -22.42 2.63 -8.50
CA ILE A 34 -23.63 2.80 -7.69
C ILE A 34 -23.32 2.51 -6.23
N ASP A 35 -22.65 1.40 -5.95
CA ASP A 35 -22.27 0.99 -4.59
C ASP A 35 -21.33 2.02 -3.95
N LEU A 36 -20.38 2.55 -4.73
CA LEU A 36 -19.48 3.61 -4.27
C LEU A 36 -20.27 4.90 -3.92
N LYS A 37 -21.20 5.31 -4.79
CA LYS A 37 -22.03 6.50 -4.55
C LYS A 37 -22.91 6.36 -3.31
N ASN A 38 -23.34 5.15 -3.00
CA ASN A 38 -24.19 4.83 -1.85
C ASN A 38 -23.39 4.49 -0.58
N ASN A 39 -22.07 4.69 -0.57
CA ASN A 39 -21.17 4.38 0.56
C ASN A 39 -21.30 2.91 1.03
N GLN A 40 -21.53 1.98 0.08
CA GLN A 40 -21.67 0.55 0.39
C GLN A 40 -20.34 -0.19 0.40
N ILE A 41 -19.22 0.51 0.22
CA ILE A 41 -17.87 -0.07 0.19
C ILE A 41 -16.97 0.67 1.19
N PRO A 42 -17.16 0.45 2.51
CA PRO A 42 -16.45 1.19 3.57
C PRO A 42 -14.92 1.14 3.43
N LEU A 43 -14.39 0.03 2.90
CA LEU A 43 -12.94 -0.10 2.68
C LEU A 43 -12.36 0.99 1.75
N LEU A 44 -13.20 1.65 0.93
CA LEU A 44 -12.80 2.72 0.02
C LEU A 44 -13.01 4.13 0.61
N ASP A 45 -13.56 4.26 1.80
CA ASP A 45 -13.79 5.56 2.45
C ASP A 45 -12.50 6.37 2.54
N SER A 46 -11.37 5.71 2.84
CA SER A 46 -10.06 6.36 2.90
C SER A 46 -9.58 6.95 1.57
N TYR A 47 -10.22 6.60 0.46
CA TYR A 47 -9.92 7.14 -0.87
C TYR A 47 -10.67 8.43 -1.18
N GLU A 48 -11.66 8.78 -0.37
CA GLU A 48 -12.43 10.00 -0.53
C GLU A 48 -11.66 11.24 -0.07
N LYS A 49 -12.01 12.40 -0.66
CA LYS A 49 -11.33 13.66 -0.31
C LYS A 49 -11.65 14.14 1.10
N ASN A 50 -12.86 13.87 1.56
CA ASN A 50 -13.40 14.26 2.87
C ASN A 50 -13.16 13.22 3.96
N TYR A 51 -12.41 12.16 3.69
CA TYR A 51 -12.03 11.19 4.71
C TYR A 51 -11.28 11.87 5.85
N GLU A 52 -11.78 11.75 7.06
CA GLU A 52 -11.17 12.27 8.27
C GLU A 52 -10.21 11.24 8.86
N PHE A 53 -8.95 11.67 9.03
CA PHE A 53 -7.94 10.82 9.64
C PHE A 53 -8.04 10.87 11.16
N ASP A 54 -7.77 9.78 11.83
CA ASP A 54 -7.67 9.71 13.28
C ASP A 54 -6.48 10.50 13.86
N PHE A 55 -5.52 10.88 13.04
CA PHE A 55 -4.41 11.70 13.48
C PHE A 55 -4.61 13.20 13.22
N SER A 56 -4.22 14.01 14.20
CA SER A 56 -4.33 15.48 14.12
C SER A 56 -3.09 16.13 13.50
N MET A 57 -3.25 17.38 13.05
CA MET A 57 -2.09 18.20 12.65
C MET A 57 -1.13 18.51 13.82
N ALA A 58 -1.60 18.44 15.06
CA ALA A 58 -0.75 18.56 16.24
C ALA A 58 0.17 17.34 16.37
N THR A 59 -0.36 16.13 16.17
CA THR A 59 0.42 14.89 16.09
C THR A 59 1.50 14.99 15.00
N VAL A 60 1.12 15.38 13.79
CA VAL A 60 2.07 15.53 12.70
C VAL A 60 3.17 16.53 13.05
N ARG A 61 2.84 17.71 13.60
CA ARG A 61 3.82 18.73 14.02
C ARG A 61 4.77 18.23 15.10
N LYS A 62 4.24 17.50 16.11
CA LYS A 62 5.02 16.89 17.19
C LYS A 62 6.15 15.99 16.66
N PHE A 63 5.86 15.17 15.65
CA PHE A 63 6.80 14.20 15.09
C PHE A 63 7.56 14.71 13.86
N SER A 64 7.10 15.75 13.20
CA SER A 64 7.78 16.33 12.02
C SER A 64 9.14 16.97 12.34
N LYS A 65 9.43 17.25 13.61
CA LYS A 65 10.74 17.78 14.05
C LYS A 65 11.89 16.78 13.89
N TYR A 66 11.61 15.48 13.84
CA TYR A 66 12.64 14.45 13.70
C TYR A 66 13.17 14.39 12.26
N LYS A 67 14.49 14.19 12.13
CA LYS A 67 15.16 14.10 10.81
C LYS A 67 15.02 12.74 10.17
N ASN A 68 14.89 11.69 11.00
CA ASN A 68 14.75 10.33 10.55
C ASN A 68 13.33 9.82 10.87
N ILE A 69 12.79 9.02 9.99
CA ILE A 69 11.53 8.29 10.17
C ILE A 69 11.86 6.79 10.06
N VAL A 70 11.54 6.04 11.10
CA VAL A 70 11.69 4.58 11.12
C VAL A 70 10.29 3.98 11.05
N ILE A 71 10.01 3.23 10.00
CA ILE A 71 8.70 2.63 9.75
C ILE A 71 8.84 1.12 9.94
N ILE A 72 8.01 0.54 10.78
CA ILE A 72 7.99 -0.86 11.16
C ILE A 72 6.62 -1.44 10.85
N GLY A 73 6.56 -2.49 10.04
CA GLY A 73 5.30 -3.13 9.66
C GLY A 73 5.54 -4.26 8.67
N MET A 74 4.49 -5.00 8.35
CA MET A 74 4.57 -6.13 7.41
C MET A 74 3.52 -6.01 6.32
N GLY A 75 3.84 -6.48 5.12
CA GLY A 75 2.92 -6.59 4.00
C GLY A 75 2.16 -5.29 3.73
N GLY A 76 0.82 -5.36 3.73
CA GLY A 76 -0.05 -4.21 3.44
C GLY A 76 0.13 -3.01 4.36
N SER A 77 0.61 -3.22 5.59
CA SER A 77 0.88 -2.12 6.52
C SER A 77 2.06 -1.24 6.11
N ILE A 78 2.94 -1.69 5.22
CA ILE A 78 4.16 -0.98 4.88
C ILE A 78 4.39 -0.82 3.37
N LEU A 79 3.97 -1.77 2.54
CA LEU A 79 4.24 -1.78 1.10
C LEU A 79 3.71 -0.54 0.39
N GLY A 80 2.52 -0.05 0.75
CA GLY A 80 1.97 1.18 0.21
C GLY A 80 2.84 2.40 0.53
N THR A 81 3.33 2.50 1.75
CA THR A 81 4.24 3.59 2.18
C THR A 81 5.61 3.50 1.47
N LYS A 82 6.16 2.29 1.31
CA LYS A 82 7.38 2.07 0.53
C LYS A 82 7.21 2.50 -0.92
N SER A 83 6.07 2.17 -1.53
CA SER A 83 5.74 2.59 -2.89
C SER A 83 5.72 4.11 -3.04
N ILE A 84 5.10 4.82 -2.10
CA ILE A 84 5.10 6.28 -2.07
C ILE A 84 6.51 6.82 -1.93
N TYR A 85 7.30 6.28 -0.99
CA TYR A 85 8.67 6.70 -0.74
C TYR A 85 9.55 6.53 -1.98
N SER A 86 9.62 5.33 -2.56
CA SER A 86 10.49 5.03 -3.71
C SER A 86 10.15 5.88 -4.93
N PHE A 87 8.86 6.08 -5.19
CA PHE A 87 8.43 6.92 -6.31
C PHE A 87 8.73 8.40 -6.12
N LEU A 88 8.64 8.91 -4.88
CA LEU A 88 8.78 10.33 -4.54
C LEU A 88 10.09 10.66 -3.82
N GLU A 89 11.03 9.74 -3.73
CA GLU A 89 12.28 9.87 -2.95
C GLU A 89 12.99 11.21 -3.18
N LYS A 90 13.09 11.65 -4.43
CA LYS A 90 13.72 12.94 -4.77
C LYS A 90 13.06 14.17 -4.14
N LYS A 91 11.80 14.06 -3.68
CA LYS A 91 11.06 15.14 -3.01
C LYS A 91 11.15 15.04 -1.49
N ILE A 92 11.63 13.92 -0.96
CA ILE A 92 11.69 13.63 0.47
C ILE A 92 13.09 14.01 0.99
N LYS A 93 13.13 14.98 1.91
CA LYS A 93 14.39 15.44 2.50
C LYS A 93 14.80 14.67 3.76
N LYS A 94 13.86 13.93 4.35
CA LYS A 94 14.10 13.13 5.55
C LYS A 94 14.69 11.78 5.19
N LYS A 95 15.47 11.20 6.07
CA LYS A 95 15.90 9.81 5.95
C LYS A 95 14.80 8.89 6.43
N VAL A 96 14.43 7.93 5.62
CA VAL A 96 13.38 6.96 5.94
C VAL A 96 14.00 5.57 5.94
N PHE A 97 13.70 4.81 6.99
CA PHE A 97 14.17 3.44 7.17
C PHE A 97 12.95 2.54 7.31
N PHE A 98 12.96 1.42 6.61
CA PHE A 98 11.88 0.45 6.62
C PHE A 98 12.35 -0.85 7.25
N PHE A 99 11.55 -1.38 8.17
CA PHE A 99 11.74 -2.68 8.81
C PHE A 99 10.49 -3.52 8.52
N ASP A 100 10.57 -4.30 7.46
CA ASP A 100 9.45 -5.02 6.86
C ASP A 100 9.74 -6.51 6.65
N ASN A 101 10.82 -7.01 7.25
CA ASN A 101 11.19 -8.41 7.22
C ASN A 101 11.98 -8.80 8.49
N LEU A 102 12.03 -10.10 8.79
CA LEU A 102 12.88 -10.65 9.83
C LEU A 102 14.24 -11.03 9.24
N ASP A 103 15.08 -10.02 9.02
CA ASP A 103 16.40 -10.24 8.46
C ASP A 103 17.42 -10.64 9.54
N PRO A 104 18.32 -11.61 9.28
CA PRO A 104 19.37 -11.97 10.22
C PRO A 104 20.28 -10.77 10.60
N ASN A 105 20.41 -9.80 9.73
CA ASN A 105 21.22 -8.60 9.90
C ASN A 105 20.44 -7.38 10.46
N LEU A 106 19.33 -7.59 11.14
CA LEU A 106 18.48 -6.52 11.64
C LEU A 106 19.23 -5.54 12.56
N HIS A 107 20.07 -6.05 13.45
CA HIS A 107 20.93 -5.23 14.31
C HIS A 107 21.88 -4.34 13.50
N ALA A 108 22.48 -4.87 12.43
CA ALA A 108 23.35 -4.10 11.55
C ALA A 108 22.56 -3.05 10.74
N GLN A 109 21.29 -3.31 10.42
CA GLN A 109 20.41 -2.31 9.81
C GLN A 109 20.06 -1.20 10.80
N CYS A 110 19.77 -1.53 12.06
CA CYS A 110 19.54 -0.55 13.13
C CYS A 110 20.77 0.35 13.35
N SER A 111 21.98 -0.19 13.34
CA SER A 111 23.21 0.57 13.52
C SER A 111 23.50 1.56 12.37
N LYS A 112 22.93 1.35 11.19
CA LYS A 112 22.98 2.30 10.07
C LYS A 112 22.13 3.57 10.31
N ILE A 113 21.24 3.55 11.30
CA ILE A 113 20.43 4.72 11.65
C ILE A 113 21.33 5.71 12.43
N LYS A 114 22.09 6.50 11.69
CA LYS A 114 22.90 7.56 12.30
C LYS A 114 21.99 8.51 13.07
N ASN A 115 22.37 8.79 14.33
CA ASN A 115 21.64 9.71 15.19
C ASN A 115 20.19 9.25 15.50
N ILE A 116 20.04 8.02 15.98
CA ILE A 116 18.75 7.41 16.37
C ILE A 116 17.98 8.29 17.38
N LYS A 117 18.67 9.14 18.17
CA LYS A 117 18.05 10.11 19.06
C LYS A 117 17.20 11.15 18.32
N ASN A 118 17.46 11.37 17.04
CA ASN A 118 16.72 12.30 16.17
C ASN A 118 15.79 11.54 15.19
N SER A 119 15.25 10.42 15.66
CA SER A 119 14.33 9.56 14.90
C SER A 119 12.97 9.49 15.57
N CYS A 120 11.89 9.47 14.78
CA CYS A 120 10.58 9.01 15.21
C CYS A 120 10.31 7.62 14.63
N PHE A 121 9.52 6.85 15.35
CA PHE A 121 9.19 5.46 15.01
C PHE A 121 7.69 5.36 14.76
N VAL A 122 7.33 4.82 13.61
CA VAL A 122 5.94 4.57 13.20
C VAL A 122 5.76 3.08 13.04
N VAL A 123 5.00 2.48 13.95
CA VAL A 123 4.72 1.04 13.97
C VAL A 123 3.32 0.83 13.46
N ILE A 124 3.18 0.01 12.44
CA ILE A 124 1.90 -0.21 11.76
C ILE A 124 1.56 -1.69 11.77
N SER A 125 0.52 -2.06 12.47
CA SER A 125 -0.07 -3.39 12.44
C SER A 125 -1.54 -3.32 12.79
N LYS A 126 -2.40 -3.63 11.83
CA LYS A 126 -3.86 -3.62 12.03
C LYS A 126 -4.26 -4.47 13.24
N SER A 127 -3.82 -5.72 13.31
CA SER A 127 -4.16 -6.64 14.41
C SER A 127 -3.52 -6.28 15.75
N GLY A 128 -2.42 -5.51 15.72
CA GLY A 128 -1.57 -5.23 16.88
C GLY A 128 -0.77 -6.44 17.40
N ASN A 129 -0.90 -7.60 16.74
CA ASN A 129 -0.29 -8.88 17.16
C ASN A 129 0.59 -9.52 16.09
N THR A 130 0.96 -8.80 15.03
CA THR A 130 1.84 -9.33 13.98
C THR A 130 3.22 -9.62 14.55
N LEU A 131 3.61 -10.88 14.59
CA LEU A 131 4.83 -11.35 15.25
C LEU A 131 6.08 -10.64 14.72
N GLU A 132 6.21 -10.52 13.43
CA GLU A 132 7.36 -9.88 12.77
C GLU A 132 7.46 -8.40 13.14
N THR A 133 6.34 -7.70 13.19
CA THR A 133 6.29 -6.29 13.60
C THR A 133 6.74 -6.12 15.05
N ILE A 134 6.26 -6.99 15.95
CA ILE A 134 6.62 -6.98 17.38
C ILE A 134 8.10 -7.33 17.56
N THR A 135 8.61 -8.33 16.82
CA THR A 135 10.01 -8.75 16.89
C THR A 135 10.93 -7.63 16.41
N ASN A 136 10.64 -7.02 15.25
CA ASN A 136 11.40 -5.88 14.74
C ASN A 136 11.42 -4.73 15.73
N LEU A 137 10.26 -4.41 16.31
CA LEU A 137 10.14 -3.38 17.34
C LEU A 137 10.98 -3.70 18.59
N SER A 138 10.95 -4.92 19.07
CA SER A 138 11.70 -5.36 20.25
C SER A 138 13.21 -5.25 20.04
N ILE A 139 13.72 -5.61 18.86
CA ILE A 139 15.13 -5.49 18.50
C ILE A 139 15.56 -4.03 18.44
N ILE A 140 14.73 -3.15 17.88
CA ILE A 140 15.00 -1.72 17.82
C ILE A 140 14.95 -1.11 19.22
N PHE A 141 14.04 -1.54 20.10
CA PHE A 141 13.92 -1.08 21.48
C PHE A 141 15.14 -1.45 22.35
N SER A 142 15.74 -2.63 22.12
CA SER A 142 16.93 -3.04 22.86
C SER A 142 18.13 -2.11 22.60
N SER A 143 18.11 -1.37 21.50
CA SER A 143 19.22 -0.53 21.06
C SER A 143 19.02 0.97 21.30
N SER A 144 17.84 1.43 21.82
CA SER A 144 17.59 2.88 21.92
C SER A 144 16.46 3.28 22.87
N LEU A 145 16.57 4.48 23.42
CA LEU A 145 15.52 5.17 24.20
C LEU A 145 14.45 5.73 23.23
N ILE A 146 13.35 4.98 23.07
CA ILE A 146 12.29 5.31 22.11
C ILE A 146 11.11 6.06 22.77
N ARG A 147 11.08 6.14 24.08
CA ARG A 147 9.99 6.77 24.84
C ARG A 147 9.62 8.14 24.27
N ASN A 148 8.31 8.39 24.10
CA ASN A 148 7.74 9.63 23.55
C ASN A 148 8.13 9.93 22.06
N LYS A 149 8.66 8.95 21.35
CA LYS A 149 9.02 9.08 19.93
C LYS A 149 8.31 8.05 19.04
N LEU A 150 7.35 7.36 19.64
CA LEU A 150 6.65 6.22 19.07
C LEU A 150 5.24 6.64 18.68
N ILE A 151 4.85 6.28 17.46
CA ILE A 151 3.47 6.30 16.98
C ILE A 151 3.11 4.87 16.64
N ILE A 152 1.96 4.42 17.07
CA ILE A 152 1.42 3.09 16.78
C ILE A 152 0.11 3.26 16.03
N VAL A 153 0.03 2.67 14.81
CA VAL A 153 -1.18 2.62 14.00
C VAL A 153 -1.74 1.20 14.11
N THR A 154 -2.85 1.04 14.83
CA THR A 154 -3.45 -0.28 15.11
C THR A 154 -4.94 -0.16 15.39
N GLU A 155 -5.70 -1.26 15.36
CA GLU A 155 -7.09 -1.28 15.85
C GLU A 155 -7.13 -0.99 17.34
N ILE A 156 -8.18 -0.30 17.79
CA ILE A 156 -8.43 -0.03 19.22
C ILE A 156 -8.98 -1.29 19.88
N LYS A 157 -8.08 -2.14 20.34
CA LYS A 157 -8.38 -3.39 21.06
C LYS A 157 -7.17 -3.86 21.85
N ASP A 158 -7.40 -4.78 22.78
CA ASP A 158 -6.31 -5.44 23.50
C ASP A 158 -5.39 -6.19 22.55
N SER A 159 -4.12 -5.84 22.57
CA SER A 159 -3.09 -6.39 21.70
C SER A 159 -1.69 -6.15 22.27
N ALA A 160 -0.70 -6.84 21.75
CA ALA A 160 0.69 -6.59 22.14
C ALA A 160 1.12 -5.14 21.88
N LEU A 161 0.67 -4.55 20.77
CA LEU A 161 1.00 -3.15 20.45
C LEU A 161 0.26 -2.17 21.37
N SER A 162 -0.98 -2.44 21.81
CA SER A 162 -1.66 -1.57 22.78
C SER A 162 -0.94 -1.58 24.12
N PHE A 163 -0.51 -2.75 24.61
CA PHE A 163 0.31 -2.85 25.83
C PHE A 163 1.65 -2.09 25.70
N ILE A 164 2.30 -2.19 24.53
CA ILE A 164 3.54 -1.45 24.26
C ILE A 164 3.28 0.06 24.23
N ALA A 165 2.15 0.49 23.65
CA ALA A 165 1.76 1.89 23.60
C ALA A 165 1.67 2.50 25.00
N ASP A 166 0.94 1.84 25.90
CA ASP A 166 0.77 2.28 27.28
C ASP A 166 2.12 2.34 28.04
N LYS A 167 2.92 1.28 27.92
CA LYS A 167 4.22 1.19 28.61
C LYS A 167 5.21 2.26 28.17
N PHE A 168 5.21 2.64 26.91
CA PHE A 168 6.21 3.57 26.34
C PHE A 168 5.67 4.97 26.06
N GLY A 169 4.39 5.23 26.36
CA GLY A 169 3.74 6.53 26.10
C GLY A 169 3.70 6.86 24.61
N ALA A 170 3.30 5.87 23.80
CA ALA A 170 3.16 6.07 22.36
C ALA A 170 1.92 6.89 22.02
N GLU A 171 1.99 7.61 20.89
CA GLU A 171 0.81 8.15 20.24
C GLU A 171 0.10 7.01 19.51
N VAL A 172 -1.14 6.70 19.89
CA VAL A 172 -1.94 5.66 19.25
C VAL A 172 -2.86 6.31 18.22
N ILE A 173 -2.88 5.75 17.02
CA ILE A 173 -3.73 6.15 15.90
C ILE A 173 -4.56 4.94 15.49
N GLU A 174 -5.86 5.12 15.39
CA GLU A 174 -6.75 4.03 15.03
C GLU A 174 -6.56 3.59 13.58
N HIS A 175 -6.39 2.30 13.38
CA HIS A 175 -6.50 1.65 12.09
C HIS A 175 -7.91 1.08 11.95
N ASN A 176 -8.74 1.72 11.15
CA ASN A 176 -10.13 1.29 10.95
C ASN A 176 -10.24 -0.20 10.61
N ASN A 177 -11.11 -0.93 11.31
CA ASN A 177 -11.25 -2.39 11.21
C ASN A 177 -11.79 -2.86 9.85
N PHE A 178 -12.55 -2.01 9.14
CA PHE A 178 -13.08 -2.32 7.81
C PHE A 178 -12.08 -2.07 6.69
N ILE A 179 -10.93 -1.42 6.95
CA ILE A 179 -9.87 -1.22 5.97
C ILE A 179 -8.88 -2.38 6.07
N GLY A 180 -8.83 -3.24 5.06
CA GLY A 180 -7.83 -4.31 4.98
C GLY A 180 -6.42 -3.74 4.77
N GLY A 181 -5.38 -4.40 5.33
CA GLY A 181 -4.00 -3.90 5.27
C GLY A 181 -3.53 -3.55 3.87
N ARG A 182 -3.77 -4.41 2.88
CA ARG A 182 -3.38 -4.16 1.47
C ARG A 182 -4.10 -2.98 0.81
N TYR A 183 -5.20 -2.49 1.39
CA TYR A 183 -5.96 -1.33 0.94
C TYR A 183 -5.64 -0.05 1.72
N SER A 184 -4.82 -0.13 2.77
CA SER A 184 -4.63 0.96 3.74
C SER A 184 -3.68 2.08 3.30
N VAL A 185 -3.19 2.05 2.06
CA VAL A 185 -2.21 3.04 1.57
C VAL A 185 -2.72 4.48 1.64
N LEU A 186 -4.02 4.72 1.48
CA LEU A 186 -4.63 6.06 1.59
C LEU A 186 -5.35 6.31 2.91
N SER A 187 -5.25 5.38 3.87
CA SER A 187 -5.66 5.57 5.26
C SER A 187 -4.49 6.06 6.13
N GLU A 188 -4.66 6.01 7.45
CA GLU A 188 -3.64 6.38 8.45
C GLU A 188 -2.30 5.69 8.19
N ALA A 189 -2.34 4.41 7.81
CA ALA A 189 -1.14 3.59 7.60
C ALA A 189 -0.20 4.14 6.53
N GLY A 190 -0.73 4.73 5.46
CA GLY A 190 0.09 5.32 4.41
C GLY A 190 0.20 6.83 4.48
N MET A 191 -0.87 7.54 4.89
CA MET A 191 -0.92 9.00 4.83
C MET A 191 -0.22 9.67 6.01
N LEU A 192 -0.23 9.10 7.21
CA LEU A 192 0.57 9.62 8.32
C LEU A 192 2.08 9.59 8.00
N PRO A 193 2.69 8.47 7.59
CA PRO A 193 4.08 8.48 7.13
C PRO A 193 4.33 9.46 5.97
N ALA A 194 3.41 9.57 5.01
CA ALA A 194 3.55 10.51 3.89
C ALA A 194 3.61 11.98 4.38
N MET A 195 2.77 12.36 5.34
CA MET A 195 2.82 13.69 5.96
C MET A 195 4.10 13.90 6.75
N LEU A 196 4.58 12.90 7.48
CA LEU A 196 5.87 12.98 8.18
C LEU A 196 7.04 13.13 7.20
N MET A 197 6.92 12.62 5.97
CA MET A 197 7.86 12.85 4.86
C MET A 197 7.70 14.24 4.20
N ASN A 198 6.80 15.09 4.69
CA ASN A 198 6.44 16.41 4.15
C ASN A 198 5.79 16.34 2.75
N LEU A 199 5.06 15.29 2.47
CA LEU A 199 4.27 15.16 1.25
C LEU A 199 2.87 15.75 1.43
N LYS A 200 2.31 16.32 0.37
CA LYS A 200 0.94 16.86 0.35
C LYS A 200 -0.03 15.72 0.07
N ILE A 201 -0.68 15.20 1.10
CA ILE A 201 -1.54 14.00 1.01
C ILE A 201 -2.80 14.23 0.17
N GLU A 202 -3.28 15.46 0.05
CA GLU A 202 -4.45 15.80 -0.78
C GLU A 202 -4.24 15.45 -2.26
N ARG A 203 -2.98 15.35 -2.70
CA ARG A 203 -2.63 14.96 -4.07
C ARG A 203 -2.85 13.48 -4.36
N PHE A 204 -2.90 12.65 -3.33
CA PHE A 204 -3.15 11.22 -3.47
C PHE A 204 -4.64 10.89 -3.56
N LYS A 205 -5.50 11.76 -3.02
CA LYS A 205 -6.95 11.57 -2.95
C LYS A 205 -7.67 12.14 -4.18
N ASN A 206 -7.38 11.61 -5.37
CA ASN A 206 -7.95 12.08 -6.64
C ASN A 206 -8.59 10.96 -7.48
N ILE A 207 -9.08 9.92 -6.84
CA ILE A 207 -9.70 8.77 -7.52
C ILE A 207 -10.90 9.19 -8.36
N GLU A 208 -11.73 10.09 -7.85
CA GLU A 208 -12.89 10.60 -8.57
C GLU A 208 -12.53 11.17 -9.94
N LYS A 209 -11.39 11.87 -10.06
CA LYS A 209 -10.89 12.40 -11.33
C LYS A 209 -10.59 11.28 -12.34
N PHE A 210 -10.05 10.14 -11.88
CA PHE A 210 -9.79 9.00 -12.75
C PHE A 210 -11.09 8.32 -13.16
N LEU A 211 -12.04 8.14 -12.25
CA LEU A 211 -13.34 7.54 -12.54
C LEU A 211 -14.18 8.38 -13.51
N LYS A 212 -14.03 9.71 -13.52
CA LYS A 212 -14.66 10.63 -14.49
C LYS A 212 -13.94 10.66 -15.84
N ASN A 213 -12.71 10.18 -15.93
CA ASN A 213 -11.94 10.17 -17.17
C ASN A 213 -12.37 8.99 -18.05
N LYS A 214 -13.14 9.27 -19.11
CA LYS A 214 -13.66 8.25 -20.04
C LYS A 214 -12.56 7.39 -20.67
N PHE A 215 -11.41 7.99 -21.01
CA PHE A 215 -10.29 7.25 -21.58
C PHE A 215 -9.70 6.27 -20.58
N PHE A 216 -9.45 6.72 -19.35
CA PHE A 216 -8.93 5.86 -18.28
C PHE A 216 -9.88 4.70 -17.99
N VAL A 217 -11.18 4.98 -17.82
CA VAL A 217 -12.19 3.95 -17.54
C VAL A 217 -12.28 2.94 -18.70
N TYR A 218 -12.26 3.43 -19.94
CA TYR A 218 -12.32 2.55 -21.11
C TYR A 218 -11.09 1.63 -21.17
N SER A 219 -9.89 2.18 -20.96
CA SER A 219 -8.63 1.44 -20.89
C SER A 219 -8.67 0.38 -19.78
N LEU A 220 -9.07 0.77 -18.56
CA LEU A 220 -9.22 -0.15 -17.42
C LEU A 220 -10.15 -1.34 -17.76
N LEU A 221 -11.31 -1.06 -18.31
CA LEU A 221 -12.30 -2.10 -18.66
C LEU A 221 -11.80 -3.05 -19.76
N LYS A 222 -11.05 -2.53 -20.73
CA LYS A 222 -10.42 -3.34 -21.77
C LYS A 222 -9.37 -4.28 -21.19
N ASN A 223 -8.52 -3.77 -20.30
CA ASN A 223 -7.51 -4.57 -19.63
C ASN A 223 -8.14 -5.66 -18.75
N ILE A 224 -9.14 -5.32 -17.95
CA ILE A 224 -9.89 -6.30 -17.14
C ILE A 224 -10.50 -7.39 -18.04
N ALA A 225 -11.14 -7.01 -19.15
CA ALA A 225 -11.74 -7.97 -20.07
C ALA A 225 -10.68 -8.86 -20.74
N GLY A 226 -9.53 -8.31 -21.10
CA GLY A 226 -8.40 -9.06 -21.67
C GLY A 226 -7.84 -10.07 -20.70
N ILE A 227 -7.46 -9.63 -19.49
CA ILE A 227 -6.90 -10.48 -18.44
C ILE A 227 -7.89 -11.59 -18.10
N TYR A 228 -9.18 -11.27 -17.89
CA TYR A 228 -10.18 -12.27 -17.56
C TYR A 228 -10.41 -13.28 -18.71
N THR A 229 -10.32 -12.84 -19.96
CA THR A 229 -10.47 -13.73 -21.12
C THR A 229 -9.30 -14.70 -21.21
N LEU A 230 -8.07 -14.23 -20.99
CA LEU A 230 -6.86 -15.07 -20.95
C LEU A 230 -6.91 -16.05 -19.77
N TYR A 231 -7.31 -15.55 -18.59
CA TYR A 231 -7.49 -16.40 -17.42
C TYR A 231 -8.43 -17.58 -17.68
N LYS A 232 -9.60 -17.34 -18.32
CA LYS A 232 -10.53 -18.41 -18.70
C LYS A 232 -10.01 -19.34 -19.81
N GLN A 233 -8.86 -19.06 -20.39
CA GLN A 233 -8.11 -19.92 -21.32
C GLN A 233 -6.96 -20.69 -20.65
N GLY A 234 -6.80 -20.55 -19.30
CA GLY A 234 -5.77 -21.23 -18.53
C GLY A 234 -4.48 -20.42 -18.30
N PHE A 235 -4.43 -19.14 -18.71
CA PHE A 235 -3.29 -18.26 -18.39
C PHE A 235 -3.46 -17.69 -16.98
N THR A 236 -2.77 -18.28 -16.01
CA THR A 236 -2.91 -17.95 -14.58
C THR A 236 -1.82 -16.99 -14.07
N ASN A 237 -0.76 -16.76 -14.84
CA ASN A 237 0.32 -15.83 -14.46
C ASN A 237 0.18 -14.49 -15.16
N SER A 238 0.35 -13.41 -14.41
CA SER A 238 0.40 -12.03 -14.93
C SER A 238 1.78 -11.44 -14.66
N VAL A 239 2.60 -11.31 -15.69
CA VAL A 239 3.96 -10.76 -15.56
C VAL A 239 3.94 -9.26 -15.89
N ILE A 240 4.42 -8.44 -14.95
CA ILE A 240 4.59 -7.00 -15.11
C ILE A 240 6.07 -6.72 -15.38
N LEU A 241 6.39 -6.32 -16.61
CA LEU A 241 7.71 -5.90 -17.00
C LEU A 241 7.94 -4.45 -16.54
N ASN A 242 8.72 -4.28 -15.47
CA ASN A 242 8.97 -2.99 -14.87
C ASN A 242 10.30 -2.39 -15.35
N TYR A 243 10.26 -1.30 -16.12
CA TYR A 243 11.41 -0.58 -16.65
C TYR A 243 11.88 0.60 -15.77
N ASP A 244 11.18 0.91 -14.66
CA ASP A 244 11.59 1.97 -13.74
C ASP A 244 11.78 1.40 -12.32
N SER A 245 13.03 1.37 -11.85
CA SER A 245 13.36 0.86 -10.51
C SER A 245 12.60 1.53 -9.36
N LYS A 246 12.12 2.76 -9.53
CA LYS A 246 11.29 3.46 -8.53
C LYS A 246 9.89 2.87 -8.40
N LEU A 247 9.45 2.08 -9.36
CA LEU A 247 8.17 1.40 -9.35
C LEU A 247 8.25 -0.04 -8.81
N ASN A 248 9.42 -0.52 -8.37
CA ASN A 248 9.57 -1.86 -7.81
C ASN A 248 8.66 -2.06 -6.60
N ASP A 249 8.67 -1.14 -5.64
CA ASP A 249 7.84 -1.24 -4.45
C ASP A 249 6.34 -1.12 -4.77
N LEU A 250 5.97 -0.35 -5.79
CA LEU A 250 4.60 -0.32 -6.32
C LEU A 250 4.22 -1.69 -6.89
N GLY A 251 5.15 -2.34 -7.59
CA GLY A 251 4.98 -3.69 -8.10
C GLY A 251 4.72 -4.69 -6.97
N PHE A 252 5.50 -4.68 -5.89
CA PHE A 252 5.32 -5.56 -4.73
C PHE A 252 3.98 -5.29 -4.01
N TRP A 253 3.59 -4.03 -3.85
CA TRP A 253 2.27 -3.70 -3.32
C TRP A 253 1.14 -4.23 -4.22
N TYR A 254 1.25 -4.06 -5.55
CA TYR A 254 0.29 -4.61 -6.51
C TYR A 254 0.25 -6.13 -6.44
N GLN A 255 1.40 -6.79 -6.31
CA GLN A 255 1.50 -8.25 -6.19
C GLN A 255 0.71 -8.77 -4.98
N GLN A 256 0.88 -8.13 -3.82
CA GLN A 256 0.10 -8.47 -2.64
C GLN A 256 -1.39 -8.17 -2.84
N LEU A 257 -1.71 -6.99 -3.39
CA LEU A 257 -3.10 -6.56 -3.61
C LEU A 257 -3.86 -7.58 -4.48
N VAL A 258 -3.27 -8.01 -5.59
CA VAL A 258 -3.87 -8.97 -6.51
C VAL A 258 -3.86 -10.38 -5.92
N GLY A 259 -2.72 -10.85 -5.41
CA GLY A 259 -2.58 -12.19 -4.87
C GLY A 259 -3.58 -12.46 -3.75
N GLU A 260 -3.63 -11.62 -2.72
CA GLU A 260 -4.56 -11.81 -1.60
C GLU A 260 -6.04 -11.55 -1.94
N SER A 261 -6.32 -10.77 -3.00
CA SER A 261 -7.71 -10.43 -3.35
C SER A 261 -8.35 -11.43 -4.31
N LEU A 262 -7.58 -12.02 -5.21
CA LEU A 262 -8.09 -12.88 -6.28
C LEU A 262 -7.80 -14.37 -6.07
N SER A 263 -6.91 -14.72 -5.12
CA SER A 263 -6.59 -16.12 -4.80
C SER A 263 -7.62 -16.70 -3.82
N LYS A 264 -8.82 -16.98 -4.30
CA LYS A 264 -9.90 -17.59 -3.52
C LYS A 264 -10.56 -18.72 -4.30
N ASN A 265 -10.92 -19.80 -3.60
CA ASN A 265 -11.65 -20.94 -4.14
C ASN A 265 -10.95 -21.66 -5.32
N GLY A 266 -9.61 -21.68 -5.34
CA GLY A 266 -8.85 -22.30 -6.43
C GLY A 266 -8.83 -21.49 -7.74
N GLU A 267 -9.36 -20.27 -7.74
CA GLU A 267 -9.21 -19.32 -8.84
C GLU A 267 -8.07 -18.34 -8.51
N GLU A 268 -6.93 -18.47 -9.20
CA GLU A 268 -5.73 -17.69 -8.92
C GLU A 268 -5.20 -16.98 -10.17
N ILE A 269 -4.87 -15.69 -10.01
CA ILE A 269 -3.97 -14.99 -10.93
C ILE A 269 -2.73 -14.63 -10.13
N THR A 270 -1.60 -15.25 -10.49
CA THR A 270 -0.33 -15.02 -9.82
C THR A 270 0.38 -13.83 -10.48
N PRO A 271 0.46 -12.66 -9.82
CA PRO A 271 1.21 -11.54 -10.33
C PRO A 271 2.70 -11.74 -10.07
N VAL A 272 3.50 -11.49 -11.08
CA VAL A 272 4.98 -11.55 -11.02
C VAL A 272 5.53 -10.20 -11.46
N ILE A 273 6.43 -9.63 -10.68
CA ILE A 273 7.13 -8.40 -11.03
C ILE A 273 8.52 -8.75 -11.54
N SER A 274 8.82 -8.35 -12.77
CA SER A 274 10.10 -8.59 -13.43
C SER A 274 10.79 -7.25 -13.70
N PRO A 275 11.90 -6.95 -13.00
CA PRO A 275 12.70 -5.76 -13.28
C PRO A 275 13.44 -5.93 -14.60
N VAL A 276 13.08 -5.13 -15.60
CA VAL A 276 13.72 -5.15 -16.93
C VAL A 276 14.64 -3.93 -17.13
N PRO A 277 15.67 -4.06 -17.95
CA PRO A 277 16.03 -5.21 -18.78
C PRO A 277 16.73 -6.36 -18.02
N LYS A 278 17.00 -6.22 -16.71
CA LYS A 278 17.79 -7.18 -15.93
C LYS A 278 17.27 -8.62 -16.03
N ASP A 279 15.95 -8.82 -15.89
CA ASP A 279 15.34 -10.15 -15.93
C ASP A 279 14.89 -10.57 -17.35
N HIS A 280 15.26 -9.80 -18.37
CA HIS A 280 14.84 -10.03 -19.75
C HIS A 280 15.98 -10.52 -20.64
N HIS A 281 17.18 -10.67 -20.09
CA HIS A 281 18.38 -11.18 -20.79
C HIS A 281 18.60 -12.66 -20.53
#